data_78dc432d33d535941fb138d0348abbf2
#
_entry.id   78dc432d33d535941fb138d0348abbf2
#
_cell.length_a   1.000
_cell.length_b   1.000
_cell.length_c   1.000
_cell.angle_alpha   90.00
_cell.angle_beta   90.00
_cell.angle_gamma   90.00
#
_symmetry.space_group_name_H-M   'P 1'
#
loop_
_entity.id
_entity.type
_entity.pdbx_description
1 polymer ?
#
loop_
_entity_poly.entity_id
_entity_poly.type
_entity_poly.pdbx_seq_one_letter_code
_entity_poly.pdbx_strand_id
1 'polypeptide(L)'
;MALLVLGSGISYADVYKYVDGAGHVYYTDKPRHSGFRLIIHTPVAFSRSAPSGALASAHSRYSSRIFEKNRQQYTPLVEAAADRYRLDPALLHAVIQAESAYNPGAVSNKGAAGLMQLMPGTAERFGVRDRFDPVENIDGGARYLSALLGMFRSDVRLAVAAYNSGENTVRRFGNQIPPIAETQDYVDRVLNYYRR
;
A
#
# COMPACT_ATOMS: atom_id res chain seq x y z
N MET A 1 41.46 -20.28 -32.08
CA MET A 1 41.26 -19.29 -31.00
C MET A 1 39.93 -18.61 -31.27
N ALA A 2 38.86 -18.98 -30.57
CA ALA A 2 37.53 -18.36 -30.70
C ALA A 2 37.37 -17.34 -29.58
N LEU A 3 37.21 -16.07 -29.98
CA LEU A 3 37.05 -14.96 -29.07
C LEU A 3 35.57 -14.93 -28.63
N LEU A 4 35.29 -15.29 -27.38
CA LEU A 4 33.98 -15.17 -26.76
C LEU A 4 33.74 -13.69 -26.42
N VAL A 5 32.89 -13.01 -27.20
CA VAL A 5 32.38 -11.68 -26.85
C VAL A 5 31.28 -11.88 -25.80
N LEU A 6 31.61 -11.66 -24.55
CA LEU A 6 30.61 -11.56 -23.47
C LEU A 6 29.86 -10.23 -23.61
N GLY A 7 28.68 -10.28 -24.22
CA GLY A 7 27.78 -9.16 -24.28
C GLY A 7 27.27 -8.78 -22.89
N SER A 8 27.59 -7.57 -22.44
CA SER A 8 27.05 -6.96 -21.22
C SER A 8 25.52 -6.74 -21.40
N GLY A 9 24.71 -7.62 -20.85
CA GLY A 9 23.26 -7.45 -20.84
C GLY A 9 22.87 -6.28 -19.93
N ILE A 10 22.35 -5.20 -20.52
CA ILE A 10 21.71 -4.14 -19.76
C ILE A 10 20.32 -4.65 -19.38
N SER A 11 20.05 -4.79 -18.08
CA SER A 11 18.69 -5.08 -17.59
C SER A 11 17.95 -3.76 -17.43
N TYR A 12 16.72 -3.70 -17.89
CA TYR A 12 15.86 -2.53 -17.77
C TYR A 12 14.76 -2.84 -16.78
N ALA A 13 14.45 -1.87 -15.90
CA ALA A 13 13.24 -1.90 -15.06
C ALA A 13 12.20 -1.01 -15.76
N ASP A 14 11.44 -1.62 -16.65
CA ASP A 14 10.42 -0.94 -17.43
C ASP A 14 9.07 -1.02 -16.71
N VAL A 15 8.35 0.10 -16.64
CA VAL A 15 6.96 0.11 -16.17
C VAL A 15 6.05 0.48 -17.31
N TYR A 16 5.09 -0.36 -17.56
CA TYR A 16 4.08 -0.20 -18.61
C TYR A 16 2.72 0.14 -17.99
N LYS A 17 1.96 0.99 -18.68
CA LYS A 17 0.58 1.35 -18.34
C LYS A 17 -0.37 0.87 -19.45
N TYR A 18 -1.52 0.32 -19.04
CA TYR A 18 -2.63 0.01 -19.93
C TYR A 18 -3.92 0.60 -19.33
N VAL A 19 -4.79 1.10 -20.19
CA VAL A 19 -6.15 1.55 -19.84
C VAL A 19 -7.13 0.73 -20.65
N ASP A 20 -8.03 0.00 -20.01
CA ASP A 20 -9.05 -0.77 -20.69
C ASP A 20 -10.22 0.09 -21.21
N GLY A 21 -11.15 -0.52 -21.94
CA GLY A 21 -12.30 0.17 -22.50
C GLY A 21 -13.30 0.73 -21.48
N ALA A 22 -13.20 0.32 -20.22
CA ALA A 22 -13.98 0.81 -19.07
C ALA A 22 -13.24 1.91 -18.29
N GLY A 23 -12.01 2.28 -18.70
CA GLY A 23 -11.22 3.32 -18.06
C GLY A 23 -10.34 2.84 -16.92
N HIS A 24 -10.25 1.53 -16.63
CA HIS A 24 -9.37 1.00 -15.59
C HIS A 24 -7.92 1.08 -16.04
N VAL A 25 -7.05 1.48 -15.12
CA VAL A 25 -5.62 1.67 -15.35
C VAL A 25 -4.82 0.52 -14.75
N TYR A 26 -3.97 -0.10 -15.56
CA TYR A 26 -3.10 -1.21 -15.16
C TYR A 26 -1.64 -0.83 -15.30
N TYR A 27 -0.81 -1.19 -14.33
CA TYR A 27 0.63 -1.04 -14.36
C TYR A 27 1.31 -2.40 -14.22
N THR A 28 2.36 -2.66 -15.01
CA THR A 28 3.12 -3.91 -14.94
C THR A 28 4.54 -3.72 -15.46
N ASP A 29 5.46 -4.54 -14.96
CA ASP A 29 6.82 -4.72 -15.50
C ASP A 29 6.88 -5.78 -16.63
N LYS A 30 5.76 -6.52 -16.82
CA LYS A 30 5.65 -7.63 -17.79
C LYS A 30 4.38 -7.49 -18.60
N PRO A 31 4.36 -6.64 -19.65
CA PRO A 31 3.18 -6.46 -20.47
C PRO A 31 2.82 -7.74 -21.22
N ARG A 32 1.54 -8.14 -21.14
CA ARG A 32 1.03 -9.38 -21.73
C ARG A 32 0.43 -9.21 -23.13
N HIS A 33 0.25 -7.96 -23.60
CA HIS A 33 -0.29 -7.63 -24.92
C HIS A 33 0.16 -6.23 -25.37
N SER A 34 -0.01 -5.89 -26.64
CA SER A 34 0.49 -4.65 -27.28
C SER A 34 -0.22 -3.36 -26.85
N GLY A 35 -1.31 -3.44 -26.08
CA GLY A 35 -2.03 -2.27 -25.55
C GLY A 35 -1.33 -1.55 -24.39
N PHE A 36 -0.31 -2.15 -23.81
CA PHE A 36 0.49 -1.52 -22.76
C PHE A 36 1.45 -0.49 -23.36
N ARG A 37 1.49 0.71 -22.79
CA ARG A 37 2.43 1.78 -23.17
C ARG A 37 3.52 1.87 -22.11
N LEU A 38 4.78 1.88 -22.53
CA LEU A 38 5.93 2.14 -21.66
C LEU A 38 5.83 3.57 -21.11
N ILE A 39 5.87 3.73 -19.79
CA ILE A 39 5.79 5.04 -19.12
C ILE A 39 7.05 5.36 -18.31
N ILE A 40 7.79 4.36 -17.88
CA ILE A 40 9.07 4.52 -17.18
C ILE A 40 10.06 3.55 -17.81
N HIS A 41 11.16 4.10 -18.31
CA HIS A 41 12.31 3.35 -18.81
C HIS A 41 13.51 3.69 -17.95
N THR A 42 13.88 2.79 -17.05
CA THR A 42 15.03 3.01 -16.17
C THR A 42 16.16 2.09 -16.62
N PRO A 43 17.21 2.61 -17.27
CA PRO A 43 18.38 1.82 -17.57
C PRO A 43 19.08 1.43 -16.25
N VAL A 44 19.07 0.15 -15.91
CA VAL A 44 19.85 -0.38 -14.79
C VAL A 44 21.24 -0.71 -15.30
N ALA A 45 22.14 0.25 -15.26
CA ALA A 45 23.55 0.01 -15.55
C ALA A 45 24.15 -0.78 -14.37
N PHE A 46 24.37 -2.07 -14.56
CA PHE A 46 25.22 -2.85 -13.66
C PHE A 46 26.68 -2.43 -13.88
N SER A 47 27.08 -1.34 -13.25
CA SER A 47 28.51 -1.04 -13.11
C SER A 47 29.08 -1.92 -11.98
N ARG A 48 29.93 -2.86 -12.33
CA ARG A 48 30.67 -3.75 -11.41
C ARG A 48 31.64 -3.03 -10.47
N SER A 49 31.70 -1.70 -10.49
CA SER A 49 32.69 -0.89 -9.78
C SER A 49 32.12 0.27 -8.95
N ALA A 50 30.81 0.36 -8.72
CA ALA A 50 30.26 1.32 -7.77
C ALA A 50 30.21 0.69 -6.37
N PRO A 51 30.68 1.38 -5.30
CA PRO A 51 30.55 0.86 -3.93
C PRO A 51 29.07 0.68 -3.62
N SER A 52 28.68 -0.55 -3.30
CA SER A 52 27.27 -0.97 -3.04
C SER A 52 26.52 -0.08 -2.03
N GLY A 53 27.23 0.63 -1.17
CA GLY A 53 26.64 1.54 -0.18
C GLY A 53 26.07 2.85 -0.74
N ALA A 54 26.66 3.40 -1.81
CA ALA A 54 26.24 4.73 -2.32
C ALA A 54 24.91 4.68 -3.09
N LEU A 55 24.68 3.62 -3.87
CA LEU A 55 23.42 3.41 -4.61
C LEU A 55 22.28 3.03 -3.65
N ALA A 56 22.54 2.16 -2.67
CA ALA A 56 21.56 1.80 -1.64
C ALA A 56 21.14 3.04 -0.82
N SER A 57 22.07 3.91 -0.45
CA SER A 57 21.78 5.15 0.29
C SER A 57 21.02 6.20 -0.55
N ALA A 58 21.26 6.25 -1.86
CA ALA A 58 20.54 7.13 -2.77
C ALA A 58 19.08 6.66 -2.99
N HIS A 59 18.87 5.36 -3.17
CA HIS A 59 17.53 4.76 -3.27
C HIS A 59 16.74 4.94 -1.97
N SER A 60 17.35 4.71 -0.82
CA SER A 60 16.73 4.93 0.49
C SER A 60 16.28 6.37 0.69
N ARG A 61 17.13 7.34 0.35
CA ARG A 61 16.79 8.78 0.44
C ARG A 61 15.69 9.20 -0.54
N TYR A 62 15.68 8.66 -1.75
CA TYR A 62 14.65 8.93 -2.74
C TYR A 62 13.29 8.38 -2.28
N SER A 63 13.25 7.13 -1.85
CA SER A 63 12.03 6.50 -1.30
C SER A 63 11.50 7.23 -0.08
N SER A 64 12.38 7.67 0.84
CA SER A 64 11.98 8.45 2.02
C SER A 64 11.39 9.81 1.66
N ARG A 65 11.92 10.48 0.63
CA ARG A 65 11.39 11.77 0.16
C ARG A 65 10.01 11.63 -0.48
N ILE A 66 9.80 10.59 -1.29
CA ILE A 66 8.47 10.32 -1.88
C ILE A 66 7.46 9.99 -0.80
N PHE A 67 7.82 9.13 0.13
CA PHE A 67 6.99 8.80 1.29
C PHE A 67 6.57 10.05 2.05
N GLU A 68 7.51 10.90 2.44
CA GLU A 68 7.22 12.11 3.21
C GLU A 68 6.37 13.11 2.41
N LYS A 69 6.69 13.30 1.12
CA LYS A 69 5.89 14.13 0.23
C LYS A 69 4.43 13.64 0.15
N ASN A 70 4.22 12.35 -0.06
CA ASN A 70 2.89 11.76 -0.16
C ASN A 70 2.16 11.84 1.18
N ARG A 71 2.84 11.57 2.29
CA ARG A 71 2.28 11.73 3.63
C ARG A 71 1.75 13.15 3.84
N GLN A 72 2.56 14.17 3.57
CA GLN A 72 2.17 15.58 3.67
C GLN A 72 0.98 15.91 2.74
N GLN A 73 0.99 15.39 1.51
CA GLN A 73 -0.09 15.61 0.54
C GLN A 73 -1.43 15.08 1.03
N TYR A 74 -1.46 13.91 1.69
CA TYR A 74 -2.70 13.27 2.14
C TYR A 74 -3.08 13.59 3.58
N THR A 75 -2.23 14.24 4.37
CA THR A 75 -2.53 14.64 5.76
C THR A 75 -3.86 15.38 5.90
N PRO A 76 -4.20 16.39 5.07
CA PRO A 76 -5.51 17.07 5.20
C PRO A 76 -6.71 16.15 4.99
N LEU A 77 -6.60 15.16 4.10
CA LEU A 77 -7.66 14.16 3.86
C LEU A 77 -7.79 13.21 5.06
N VAL A 78 -6.66 12.80 5.62
CA VAL A 78 -6.60 11.93 6.81
C VAL A 78 -7.22 12.62 8.02
N GLU A 79 -6.85 13.87 8.27
CA GLU A 79 -7.40 14.68 9.37
C GLU A 79 -8.93 14.87 9.22
N ALA A 80 -9.40 15.24 8.02
CA ALA A 80 -10.83 15.39 7.75
C ALA A 80 -11.61 14.08 7.93
N ALA A 81 -11.05 12.94 7.53
CA ALA A 81 -11.67 11.63 7.73
C ALA A 81 -11.63 11.22 9.21
N ALA A 82 -10.54 11.48 9.92
CA ALA A 82 -10.40 11.22 11.34
C ALA A 82 -11.45 11.98 12.15
N ASP A 83 -11.63 13.27 11.88
CA ASP A 83 -12.67 14.10 12.51
C ASP A 83 -14.09 13.57 12.23
N ARG A 84 -14.37 13.24 10.97
CA ARG A 84 -15.69 12.74 10.53
C ARG A 84 -16.08 11.45 11.23
N TYR A 85 -15.13 10.53 11.40
CA TYR A 85 -15.39 9.20 11.96
C TYR A 85 -14.94 9.04 13.41
N ARG A 86 -14.52 10.13 14.07
CA ARG A 86 -14.06 10.18 15.46
C ARG A 86 -12.91 9.20 15.72
N LEU A 87 -11.93 9.21 14.81
CA LEU A 87 -10.71 8.45 14.91
C LEU A 87 -9.56 9.33 15.40
N ASP A 88 -8.57 8.71 16.02
CA ASP A 88 -7.28 9.35 16.20
C ASP A 88 -6.58 9.46 14.82
N PRO A 89 -6.22 10.67 14.33
CA PRO A 89 -5.53 10.82 13.06
C PRO A 89 -4.18 10.09 13.04
N ALA A 90 -3.49 9.95 14.19
CA ALA A 90 -2.26 9.19 14.27
C ALA A 90 -2.47 7.69 13.99
N LEU A 91 -3.60 7.11 14.45
CA LEU A 91 -3.95 5.72 14.13
C LEU A 91 -4.25 5.56 12.63
N LEU A 92 -4.98 6.50 12.03
CA LEU A 92 -5.30 6.44 10.62
C LEU A 92 -4.03 6.57 9.75
N HIS A 93 -3.12 7.47 10.11
CA HIS A 93 -1.80 7.58 9.52
C HIS A 93 -0.98 6.28 9.63
N ALA A 94 -1.00 5.63 10.79
CA ALA A 94 -0.29 4.37 11.03
C ALA A 94 -0.81 3.23 10.14
N VAL A 95 -2.14 3.14 9.96
CA VAL A 95 -2.76 2.16 9.06
C VAL A 95 -2.35 2.43 7.61
N ILE A 96 -2.47 3.67 7.10
CA ILE A 96 -2.07 4.04 5.73
C ILE A 96 -0.58 3.72 5.49
N GLN A 97 0.26 4.00 6.46
CA GLN A 97 1.68 3.68 6.38
C GLN A 97 1.94 2.18 6.27
N ALA A 98 1.22 1.37 7.05
CA ALA A 98 1.36 -0.09 7.04
C ALA A 98 0.82 -0.72 5.74
N GLU A 99 -0.26 -0.16 5.18
CA GLU A 99 -0.95 -0.69 4.00
C GLU A 99 -0.24 -0.37 2.69
N SER A 100 0.16 0.86 2.48
CA SER A 100 0.64 1.32 1.17
C SER A 100 1.91 2.15 1.23
N ALA A 101 2.41 2.51 2.42
CA ALA A 101 3.42 3.56 2.59
C ALA A 101 3.04 4.84 1.82
N TYR A 102 1.76 5.21 1.85
CA TYR A 102 1.18 6.36 1.12
C TYR A 102 1.25 6.27 -0.41
N ASN A 103 1.32 5.07 -0.98
CA ASN A 103 1.22 4.87 -2.42
C ASN A 103 -0.26 4.72 -2.84
N PRO A 104 -0.87 5.73 -3.51
CA PRO A 104 -2.28 5.66 -3.93
C PRO A 104 -2.53 4.61 -5.02
N GLY A 105 -1.50 4.22 -5.75
CA GLY A 105 -1.57 3.19 -6.80
C GLY A 105 -1.22 1.78 -6.33
N ALA A 106 -1.08 1.55 -5.01
CA ALA A 106 -0.71 0.24 -4.49
C ALA A 106 -1.80 -0.81 -4.76
N VAL A 107 -1.38 -2.00 -5.19
CA VAL A 107 -2.24 -3.17 -5.38
C VAL A 107 -1.56 -4.38 -4.76
N SER A 108 -2.26 -5.10 -3.90
CA SER A 108 -1.77 -6.35 -3.31
C SER A 108 -2.03 -7.55 -4.23
N ASN A 109 -1.30 -8.64 -4.01
CA ASN A 109 -1.53 -9.91 -4.72
C ASN A 109 -2.94 -10.49 -4.50
N LYS A 110 -3.63 -10.07 -3.43
CA LYS A 110 -5.00 -10.47 -3.09
C LYS A 110 -6.05 -9.52 -3.68
N GLY A 111 -5.64 -8.44 -4.38
CA GLY A 111 -6.52 -7.48 -5.03
C GLY A 111 -6.99 -6.33 -4.13
N ALA A 112 -6.39 -6.13 -2.97
CA ALA A 112 -6.58 -4.90 -2.19
C ALA A 112 -5.93 -3.71 -2.91
N ALA A 113 -6.53 -2.50 -2.84
CA ALA A 113 -6.08 -1.36 -3.63
C ALA A 113 -6.12 -0.03 -2.87
N GLY A 114 -5.23 0.87 -3.28
CA GLY A 114 -5.16 2.26 -2.82
C GLY A 114 -4.44 2.46 -1.49
N LEU A 115 -4.57 3.67 -0.95
CA LEU A 115 -3.85 4.12 0.26
C LEU A 115 -4.11 3.24 1.49
N MET A 116 -5.35 2.80 1.67
CA MET A 116 -5.79 1.97 2.80
C MET A 116 -6.07 0.51 2.39
N GLN A 117 -5.61 0.10 1.20
CA GLN A 117 -5.68 -1.29 0.70
C GLN A 117 -7.05 -1.94 0.85
N LEU A 118 -8.09 -1.30 0.30
CA LEU A 118 -9.43 -1.82 0.40
C LEU A 118 -9.65 -2.99 -0.57
N MET A 119 -10.16 -4.11 -0.06
CA MET A 119 -10.67 -5.21 -0.87
C MET A 119 -11.95 -4.78 -1.60
N PRO A 120 -12.27 -5.35 -2.79
CA PRO A 120 -13.47 -4.99 -3.55
C PRO A 120 -14.75 -5.01 -2.71
N GLY A 121 -15.00 -6.09 -1.98
CA GLY A 121 -16.20 -6.21 -1.13
C GLY A 121 -16.24 -5.22 0.04
N THR A 122 -15.08 -4.86 0.60
CA THR A 122 -14.99 -3.81 1.63
C THR A 122 -15.28 -2.44 1.01
N ALA A 123 -14.72 -2.15 -0.15
CA ALA A 123 -14.95 -0.91 -0.89
C ALA A 123 -16.44 -0.72 -1.20
N GLU A 124 -17.10 -1.74 -1.74
CA GLU A 124 -18.54 -1.73 -2.02
C GLU A 124 -19.36 -1.47 -0.74
N ARG A 125 -19.08 -2.22 0.34
CA ARG A 125 -19.77 -2.09 1.64
C ARG A 125 -19.68 -0.68 2.23
N PHE A 126 -18.58 0.03 1.99
CA PHE A 126 -18.34 1.37 2.52
C PHE A 126 -18.50 2.49 1.47
N GLY A 127 -19.06 2.18 0.29
CA GLY A 127 -19.46 3.13 -0.72
C GLY A 127 -18.31 3.74 -1.53
N VAL A 128 -17.17 3.06 -1.59
CA VAL A 128 -16.01 3.45 -2.40
C VAL A 128 -16.21 2.94 -3.82
N ARG A 129 -16.31 3.84 -4.79
CA ARG A 129 -16.50 3.52 -6.21
C ARG A 129 -15.18 3.37 -6.94
N ASP A 130 -14.20 4.22 -6.60
CA ASP A 130 -12.84 4.15 -7.10
C ASP A 130 -11.86 3.98 -5.93
N ARG A 131 -11.30 2.78 -5.81
CA ARG A 131 -10.30 2.46 -4.78
C ARG A 131 -8.96 3.14 -4.97
N PHE A 132 -8.70 3.73 -6.14
CA PHE A 132 -7.49 4.50 -6.43
C PHE A 132 -7.69 6.00 -6.23
N ASP A 133 -8.94 6.48 -6.09
CA ASP A 133 -9.20 7.85 -5.66
C ASP A 133 -8.82 8.03 -4.19
N PRO A 134 -7.86 8.92 -3.86
CA PRO A 134 -7.40 9.09 -2.48
C PRO A 134 -8.50 9.53 -1.50
N VAL A 135 -9.45 10.34 -1.95
CA VAL A 135 -10.54 10.85 -1.11
C VAL A 135 -11.48 9.71 -0.76
N GLU A 136 -11.97 8.97 -1.78
CA GLU A 136 -12.88 7.84 -1.57
C GLU A 136 -12.22 6.72 -0.77
N ASN A 137 -10.95 6.43 -1.04
CA ASN A 137 -10.21 5.35 -0.37
C ASN A 137 -9.96 5.64 1.11
N ILE A 138 -9.49 6.86 1.45
CA ILE A 138 -9.27 7.26 2.84
C ILE A 138 -10.61 7.33 3.59
N ASP A 139 -11.65 7.92 3.00
CA ASP A 139 -12.97 8.02 3.63
C ASP A 139 -13.58 6.63 3.93
N GLY A 140 -13.58 5.75 2.93
CA GLY A 140 -14.08 4.37 3.10
C GLY A 140 -13.27 3.53 4.09
N GLY A 141 -11.95 3.64 4.03
CA GLY A 141 -11.04 2.95 4.96
C GLY A 141 -11.18 3.44 6.41
N ALA A 142 -11.29 4.75 6.59
CA ALA A 142 -11.54 5.36 7.90
C ALA A 142 -12.90 4.92 8.47
N ARG A 143 -13.95 4.92 7.65
CA ARG A 143 -15.28 4.43 8.03
C ARG A 143 -15.24 2.96 8.44
N TYR A 144 -14.51 2.12 7.71
CA TYR A 144 -14.31 0.72 8.07
C TYR A 144 -13.57 0.57 9.40
N LEU A 145 -12.45 1.29 9.60
CA LEU A 145 -11.69 1.26 10.85
C LEU A 145 -12.53 1.71 12.06
N SER A 146 -13.33 2.78 11.89
CA SER A 146 -14.27 3.25 12.93
C SER A 146 -15.32 2.20 13.27
N ALA A 147 -15.90 1.52 12.27
CA ALA A 147 -16.83 0.43 12.49
C ALA A 147 -16.20 -0.74 13.28
N LEU A 148 -14.94 -1.08 12.97
CA LEU A 148 -14.20 -2.10 13.69
C LEU A 148 -13.91 -1.71 15.15
N LEU A 149 -13.51 -0.46 15.40
CA LEU A 149 -13.32 0.05 16.77
C LEU A 149 -14.63 -0.02 17.56
N GLY A 150 -15.77 0.36 16.97
CA GLY A 150 -17.08 0.21 17.59
C GLY A 150 -17.40 -1.24 17.91
N MET A 151 -17.09 -2.17 16.99
CA MET A 151 -17.34 -3.61 17.17
C MET A 151 -16.51 -4.23 18.27
N PHE A 152 -15.26 -3.80 18.44
CA PHE A 152 -14.31 -4.32 19.42
C PHE A 152 -14.15 -3.41 20.65
N ARG A 153 -15.16 -2.61 21.00
CA ARG A 153 -15.21 -1.77 22.22
C ARG A 153 -13.99 -0.84 22.35
N SER A 154 -13.56 -0.26 21.25
CA SER A 154 -12.39 0.62 21.14
C SER A 154 -11.05 -0.07 21.45
N ASP A 155 -11.01 -1.41 21.43
CA ASP A 155 -9.72 -2.13 21.46
C ASP A 155 -9.02 -1.96 20.10
N VAL A 156 -8.01 -1.08 20.09
CA VAL A 156 -7.22 -0.77 18.88
C VAL A 156 -6.52 -2.01 18.33
N ARG A 157 -6.02 -2.90 19.20
CA ARG A 157 -5.30 -4.11 18.76
C ARG A 157 -6.22 -5.05 17.98
N LEU A 158 -7.44 -5.26 18.51
CA LEU A 158 -8.45 -6.11 17.87
C LEU A 158 -8.99 -5.47 16.59
N ALA A 159 -9.24 -4.16 16.58
CA ALA A 159 -9.69 -3.45 15.40
C ALA A 159 -8.64 -3.50 14.27
N VAL A 160 -7.37 -3.32 14.58
CA VAL A 160 -6.26 -3.43 13.62
C VAL A 160 -6.11 -4.87 13.12
N ALA A 161 -6.21 -5.87 14.01
CA ALA A 161 -6.21 -7.28 13.60
C ALA A 161 -7.36 -7.61 12.64
N ALA A 162 -8.56 -7.08 12.94
CA ALA A 162 -9.75 -7.25 12.12
C ALA A 162 -9.66 -6.52 10.79
N TYR A 163 -9.01 -5.37 10.75
CA TYR A 163 -8.76 -4.63 9.51
C TYR A 163 -7.98 -5.50 8.51
N ASN A 164 -6.94 -6.18 8.97
CA ASN A 164 -6.10 -7.07 8.14
C ASN A 164 -6.76 -8.42 7.83
N SER A 165 -7.32 -9.11 8.83
CA SER A 165 -7.79 -10.50 8.69
C SER A 165 -9.30 -10.64 8.52
N GLY A 166 -10.05 -9.54 8.60
CA GLY A 166 -11.50 -9.50 8.63
C GLY A 166 -12.08 -9.71 10.03
N GLU A 167 -13.17 -9.00 10.34
CA GLU A 167 -13.85 -9.03 11.65
C GLU A 167 -14.36 -10.43 12.03
N ASN A 168 -14.82 -11.20 11.05
CA ASN A 168 -15.32 -12.56 11.30
C ASN A 168 -14.18 -13.51 11.72
N THR A 169 -12.96 -13.28 11.24
CA THR A 169 -11.80 -14.07 11.67
C THR A 169 -11.50 -13.80 13.15
N VAL A 170 -11.41 -12.54 13.57
CA VAL A 170 -11.16 -12.18 14.98
C VAL A 170 -12.27 -12.74 15.89
N ARG A 171 -13.53 -12.65 15.46
CA ARG A 171 -14.65 -13.23 16.21
C ARG A 171 -14.55 -14.74 16.39
N ARG A 172 -14.18 -15.49 15.34
CA ARG A 172 -13.98 -16.95 15.40
C ARG A 172 -12.88 -17.35 16.37
N PHE A 173 -11.91 -16.48 16.59
CA PHE A 173 -10.86 -16.66 17.59
C PHE A 173 -11.22 -16.05 18.96
N GLY A 174 -12.52 -15.93 19.29
CA GLY A 174 -12.98 -15.49 20.60
C GLY A 174 -12.66 -14.03 20.93
N ASN A 175 -12.62 -13.14 19.93
CA ASN A 175 -12.15 -11.76 20.05
C ASN A 175 -10.71 -11.66 20.58
N GLN A 176 -9.85 -12.48 20.03
CA GLN A 176 -8.40 -12.42 20.23
C GLN A 176 -7.71 -12.20 18.89
N ILE A 177 -6.47 -11.72 18.93
CA ILE A 177 -5.64 -11.61 17.72
C ILE A 177 -5.42 -13.04 17.19
N PRO A 178 -5.84 -13.35 15.94
CA PRO A 178 -5.68 -14.68 15.38
C PRO A 178 -4.22 -15.12 15.36
N PRO A 179 -3.92 -16.41 15.55
CA PRO A 179 -2.56 -16.95 15.45
C PRO A 179 -2.13 -17.10 13.98
N ILE A 180 -2.29 -16.03 13.22
CA ILE A 180 -1.91 -15.88 11.81
C ILE A 180 -0.71 -14.93 11.79
N ALA A 181 0.46 -15.42 11.38
CA ALA A 181 1.70 -14.65 11.40
C ALA A 181 1.57 -13.30 10.67
N GLU A 182 0.95 -13.29 9.47
CA GLU A 182 0.70 -12.06 8.71
C GLU A 182 -0.09 -11.01 9.53
N THR A 183 -1.12 -11.47 10.26
CA THR A 183 -1.97 -10.58 11.07
C THR A 183 -1.24 -10.08 12.33
N GLN A 184 -0.47 -10.94 12.98
CA GLN A 184 0.33 -10.57 14.16
C GLN A 184 1.40 -9.53 13.79
N ASP A 185 2.15 -9.77 12.72
CA ASP A 185 3.15 -8.83 12.18
C ASP A 185 2.52 -7.50 11.76
N TYR A 186 1.31 -7.55 11.19
CA TYR A 186 0.57 -6.35 10.81
C TYR A 186 0.17 -5.51 12.04
N VAL A 187 -0.39 -6.14 13.06
CA VAL A 187 -0.74 -5.46 14.31
C VAL A 187 0.48 -4.78 14.93
N ASP A 188 1.60 -5.49 15.01
CA ASP A 188 2.83 -4.96 15.59
C ASP A 188 3.38 -3.78 14.76
N ARG A 189 3.34 -3.85 13.41
CA ARG A 189 3.74 -2.74 12.55
C ARG A 189 2.88 -1.50 12.77
N VAL A 190 1.54 -1.64 12.72
CA VAL A 190 0.62 -0.51 12.90
C VAL A 190 0.82 0.12 14.27
N LEU A 191 0.90 -0.67 15.34
CA LEU A 191 1.09 -0.15 16.69
C LEU A 191 2.46 0.53 16.88
N ASN A 192 3.49 0.03 16.21
CA ASN A 192 4.80 0.69 16.21
C ASN A 192 4.76 2.05 15.48
N TYR A 193 3.99 2.19 14.40
CA TYR A 193 3.80 3.48 13.73
C TYR A 193 2.91 4.44 14.54
N TYR A 194 1.89 3.91 15.19
CA TYR A 194 0.95 4.70 16.00
C TYR A 194 1.56 5.33 17.25
N ARG A 195 2.59 4.69 17.83
CA ARG A 195 3.28 5.17 19.05
C ARG A 195 4.39 6.19 18.78
N ARG A 196 4.71 6.48 17.51
CA ARG A 196 5.75 7.43 17.11
C ARG A 196 5.21 8.84 16.94
#